data_9ced401aa00767710339d738baea8bda
#
_entry.id   9ced401aa00767710339d738baea8bda
#
_cell.length_a   1.000
_cell.length_b   1.000
_cell.length_c   1.000
_cell.angle_alpha   90.00
_cell.angle_beta   90.00
_cell.angle_gamma   90.00
#
_symmetry.space_group_name_H-M   'P 1'
#
loop_
_entity.id
_entity.type
_entity.pdbx_description
1 polymer ?
#
loop_
_entity_poly.entity_id
_entity_poly.type
_entity_poly.pdbx_seq_one_letter_code
_entity_poly.pdbx_strand_id
1 'polypeptide(L)'
;MSFQDAKKQYAAYGVDVEQAIETLKTVPVSLHCWQGDDVRGFDTDPNKPLTGGIQTTGNYPGRARTPEELMQDLDKVLSLIPGKPKMNLHASYAIFEDGWA
;
A
#
# COMPACT_ATOMS: atom_id res chain seq x y z
N MET A 1 3.33 -26.35 10.34
CA MET A 1 2.53 -25.92 11.51
C MET A 1 1.14 -25.56 11.07
N SER A 2 0.14 -26.15 11.69
CA SER A 2 -1.26 -25.80 11.40
C SER A 2 -1.74 -24.64 12.26
N PHE A 3 -2.90 -24.09 11.90
CA PHE A 3 -3.55 -23.07 12.73
C PHE A 3 -3.85 -23.61 14.13
N GLN A 4 -4.27 -24.87 14.24
CA GLN A 4 -4.56 -25.48 15.54
C GLN A 4 -3.31 -25.62 16.41
N ASP A 5 -2.18 -25.94 15.80
CA ASP A 5 -0.90 -26.02 16.53
C ASP A 5 -0.48 -24.64 17.03
N ALA A 6 -0.57 -23.61 16.20
CA ALA A 6 -0.28 -22.24 16.59
C ALA A 6 -1.22 -21.78 17.73
N LYS A 7 -2.51 -22.08 17.63
CA LYS A 7 -3.48 -21.74 18.65
C LYS A 7 -3.11 -22.32 20.01
N LYS A 8 -2.66 -23.57 20.05
CA LYS A 8 -2.21 -24.21 21.28
C LYS A 8 -0.97 -23.54 21.88
N GLN A 9 -0.01 -23.17 21.02
CA GLN A 9 1.20 -22.48 21.47
C GLN A 9 0.87 -21.12 22.10
N TYR A 10 0.00 -20.34 21.47
CA TYR A 10 -0.42 -19.06 22.02
C TYR A 10 -1.23 -19.22 23.30
N ALA A 11 -2.07 -20.26 23.39
CA ALA A 11 -2.85 -20.52 24.61
C ALA A 11 -1.95 -20.77 25.82
N ALA A 12 -0.76 -21.36 25.60
CA ALA A 12 0.22 -21.57 26.68
C ALA A 12 0.71 -20.24 27.28
N TYR A 13 0.62 -19.14 26.55
CA TYR A 13 0.95 -17.79 27.01
C TYR A 13 -0.27 -17.00 27.49
N GLY A 14 -1.43 -17.64 27.57
CA GLY A 14 -2.66 -16.97 28.00
C GLY A 14 -3.39 -16.21 26.91
N VAL A 15 -3.09 -16.48 25.64
CA VAL A 15 -3.72 -15.78 24.52
C VAL A 15 -4.82 -16.64 23.91
N ASP A 16 -6.04 -16.09 23.88
CA ASP A 16 -7.16 -16.65 23.12
C ASP A 16 -7.05 -16.13 21.69
N VAL A 17 -6.56 -16.98 20.78
CA VAL A 17 -6.27 -16.62 19.39
C VAL A 17 -7.53 -16.18 18.63
N GLU A 18 -8.63 -16.89 18.81
CA GLU A 18 -9.88 -16.55 18.10
C GLU A 18 -10.41 -15.19 18.55
N GLN A 19 -10.39 -14.90 19.84
CA GLN A 19 -10.78 -13.61 20.36
C GLN A 19 -9.83 -12.51 19.89
N ALA A 20 -8.52 -12.77 19.88
CA ALA A 20 -7.52 -11.82 19.39
C ALA A 20 -7.77 -11.46 17.93
N ILE A 21 -8.07 -12.45 17.08
CA ILE A 21 -8.37 -12.23 15.66
C ILE A 21 -9.64 -11.37 15.51
N GLU A 22 -10.69 -11.67 16.26
CA GLU A 22 -11.92 -10.88 16.20
C GLU A 22 -11.69 -9.42 16.64
N THR A 23 -10.88 -9.22 17.67
CA THR A 23 -10.49 -7.88 18.11
C THR A 23 -9.68 -7.15 17.04
N LEU A 24 -8.71 -7.82 16.42
CA LEU A 24 -7.86 -7.23 15.38
C LEU A 24 -8.65 -6.84 14.14
N LYS A 25 -9.74 -7.52 13.82
CA LYS A 25 -10.61 -7.14 12.70
C LYS A 25 -11.23 -5.76 12.89
N THR A 26 -11.34 -5.29 14.11
CA THR A 26 -11.91 -3.97 14.43
C THR A 26 -10.85 -2.86 14.52
N VAL A 27 -9.57 -3.24 14.57
CA VAL A 27 -8.46 -2.29 14.69
C VAL A 27 -8.04 -1.82 13.31
N PRO A 28 -8.13 -0.52 13.01
CA PRO A 28 -7.66 -0.01 11.72
C PRO A 28 -6.13 -0.07 11.67
N VAL A 29 -5.63 -0.57 10.54
CA VAL A 29 -4.19 -0.64 10.27
C VAL A 29 -3.86 0.32 9.15
N SER A 30 -2.88 1.19 9.38
CA SER A 30 -2.43 2.13 8.36
C SER A 30 -1.17 1.59 7.68
N LEU A 31 -1.20 1.56 6.35
CA LEU A 31 -0.05 1.24 5.53
C LEU A 31 0.70 2.53 5.25
N HIS A 32 1.89 2.65 5.84
CA HIS A 32 2.70 3.86 5.72
C HIS A 32 3.68 3.77 4.56
N CYS A 33 4.05 4.93 4.05
CA CYS A 33 5.10 5.08 3.04
C CYS A 33 4.83 4.29 1.77
N TRP A 34 3.56 4.14 1.42
CA TRP A 34 3.18 3.47 0.18
C TRP A 34 3.43 4.39 -1.01
N GLN A 35 3.92 3.82 -2.09
CA GLN A 35 4.28 4.57 -3.28
C GLN A 35 4.07 3.72 -4.53
N GLY A 36 3.47 4.29 -5.57
CA GLY A 36 3.20 3.58 -6.82
C GLY A 36 3.66 4.36 -8.06
N ASP A 37 4.36 5.45 -7.85
CA ASP A 37 4.81 6.36 -8.91
C ASP A 37 6.31 6.28 -9.21
N ASP A 38 6.99 5.32 -8.59
CA ASP A 38 8.42 5.07 -8.76
C ASP A 38 9.31 6.23 -8.29
N VAL A 39 8.91 6.90 -7.19
CA VAL A 39 9.60 8.02 -6.53
C VAL A 39 9.70 9.30 -7.35
N ARG A 40 9.01 9.40 -8.47
CA ARG A 40 9.10 10.57 -9.37
C ARG A 40 8.02 11.61 -9.17
N GLY A 41 6.87 11.20 -8.64
CA GLY A 41 5.71 12.07 -8.68
C GLY A 41 5.11 12.16 -10.09
N PHE A 42 4.25 13.17 -10.30
CA PHE A 42 3.50 13.33 -11.55
C PHE A 42 3.88 14.61 -12.32
N ASP A 43 4.93 15.26 -11.87
CA ASP A 43 5.37 16.56 -12.36
C ASP A 43 6.43 16.47 -13.46
N THR A 44 6.76 15.28 -13.90
CA THR A 44 7.75 15.04 -14.95
C THR A 44 7.13 14.31 -16.13
N ASP A 45 7.80 14.39 -17.28
CA ASP A 45 7.36 13.67 -18.47
C ASP A 45 7.29 12.16 -18.20
N PRO A 46 6.10 11.55 -18.28
CA PRO A 46 5.93 10.12 -17.98
C PRO A 46 6.65 9.20 -18.98
N ASN A 47 7.04 9.72 -20.14
CA ASN A 47 7.68 8.94 -21.18
C ASN A 47 9.21 8.97 -21.10
N LYS A 48 9.78 9.83 -20.28
CA LYS A 48 11.22 9.87 -20.09
C LYS A 48 11.71 8.68 -19.26
N PRO A 49 12.84 8.07 -19.65
CA PRO A 49 13.42 7.00 -18.84
C PRO A 49 13.85 7.52 -17.47
N LEU A 50 13.80 6.63 -16.50
CA LEU A 50 14.25 6.93 -15.14
C LEU A 50 15.78 6.98 -15.11
N THR A 51 16.29 7.94 -14.36
CA THR A 51 17.74 8.12 -14.18
C THR A 51 18.06 8.05 -12.70
N GLY A 52 18.69 6.97 -12.28
CA GLY A 52 19.11 6.78 -10.89
C GLY A 52 17.98 6.47 -9.93
N GLY A 53 18.32 6.22 -8.68
CA GLY A 53 17.37 5.93 -7.62
C GLY A 53 16.80 4.52 -7.62
N ILE A 54 15.97 4.22 -6.64
CA ILE A 54 15.25 2.97 -6.56
C ILE A 54 14.01 3.07 -7.44
N GLN A 55 13.83 2.11 -8.33
CA GLN A 55 12.70 2.06 -9.25
C GLN A 55 11.75 0.95 -8.87
N THR A 56 10.45 1.26 -8.89
CA THR A 56 9.44 0.25 -8.68
C THR A 56 9.01 -0.37 -10.01
N THR A 57 8.45 -1.57 -9.92
CA THR A 57 7.92 -2.28 -11.06
C THR A 57 6.41 -2.45 -10.88
N GLY A 58 5.69 -1.34 -10.91
CA GLY A 58 4.23 -1.36 -10.74
C GLY A 58 3.48 -1.99 -11.90
N ASN A 59 2.18 -1.97 -11.82
CA ASN A 59 1.31 -2.66 -12.78
C ASN A 59 1.18 -1.93 -14.12
N TYR A 60 1.12 -0.64 -14.09
CA TYR A 60 1.09 0.14 -15.33
C TYR A 60 2.48 0.28 -15.84
N PRO A 61 2.73 -0.07 -17.07
CA PRO A 61 4.06 -0.49 -17.50
C PRO A 61 5.13 0.14 -16.61
N GLY A 62 5.37 -0.51 -15.50
CA GLY A 62 6.29 -0.12 -14.44
C GLY A 62 5.68 0.68 -13.30
N ARG A 63 5.03 1.79 -13.52
CA ARG A 63 4.60 2.72 -12.47
C ARG A 63 3.34 3.49 -12.84
N ALA A 64 2.67 4.03 -11.83
CA ALA A 64 1.58 4.98 -12.06
C ALA A 64 2.14 6.31 -12.55
N ARG A 65 1.53 6.88 -13.57
CA ARG A 65 1.95 8.11 -14.23
C ARG A 65 1.04 9.30 -13.96
N THR A 66 -0.15 9.01 -13.46
CA THR A 66 -1.17 10.02 -13.15
C THR A 66 -1.76 9.71 -11.78
N PRO A 67 -2.36 10.73 -11.10
CA PRO A 67 -3.07 10.49 -9.86
C PRO A 67 -4.17 9.43 -9.99
N GLU A 68 -4.86 9.40 -11.11
CA GLU A 68 -5.94 8.44 -11.38
C GLU A 68 -5.40 7.01 -11.44
N GLU A 69 -4.29 6.80 -12.14
CA GLU A 69 -3.64 5.49 -12.18
C GLU A 69 -3.17 5.05 -10.80
N LEU A 70 -2.60 5.97 -10.02
CA LEU A 70 -2.18 5.67 -8.65
C LEU A 70 -3.36 5.25 -7.78
N MET A 71 -4.46 6.00 -7.85
CA MET A 71 -5.67 5.67 -7.11
C MET A 71 -6.24 4.30 -7.50
N GLN A 72 -6.23 3.98 -8.80
CA GLN A 72 -6.68 2.67 -9.28
C GLN A 72 -5.80 1.54 -8.75
N ASP A 73 -4.49 1.72 -8.77
CA ASP A 73 -3.55 0.73 -8.23
C ASP A 73 -3.77 0.53 -6.73
N LEU A 74 -3.92 1.61 -5.98
CA LEU A 74 -4.14 1.56 -4.55
C LEU A 74 -5.49 0.92 -4.19
N ASP A 75 -6.55 1.24 -4.94
CA ASP A 75 -7.85 0.61 -4.77
C ASP A 75 -7.76 -0.90 -4.99
N LYS A 76 -7.01 -1.31 -6.01
CA LYS A 76 -6.81 -2.74 -6.27
C LYS A 76 -6.07 -3.42 -5.14
N VAL A 77 -4.99 -2.81 -4.66
CA VAL A 77 -4.20 -3.34 -3.54
C VAL A 77 -5.07 -3.46 -2.29
N LEU A 78 -5.81 -2.40 -1.95
CA LEU A 78 -6.68 -2.40 -0.77
C LEU A 78 -7.80 -3.45 -0.88
N SER A 79 -8.29 -3.71 -2.09
CA SER A 79 -9.32 -4.73 -2.30
C SER A 79 -8.82 -6.15 -2.04
N LEU A 80 -7.50 -6.36 -2.11
CA LEU A 80 -6.88 -7.66 -1.88
C LEU A 80 -6.45 -7.87 -0.43
N ILE A 81 -6.44 -6.83 0.38
CA ILE A 81 -6.05 -6.89 1.78
C ILE A 81 -7.30 -7.08 2.63
N PRO A 82 -7.34 -8.08 3.53
CA PRO A 82 -8.48 -8.27 4.40
C PRO A 82 -8.61 -7.16 5.43
N GLY A 83 -9.85 -6.89 5.87
CA GLY A 83 -10.13 -5.85 6.85
C GLY A 83 -10.38 -4.50 6.20
N LYS A 84 -10.15 -3.43 6.95
CA LYS A 84 -10.36 -2.06 6.50
C LYS A 84 -9.06 -1.27 6.68
N PRO A 85 -8.03 -1.55 5.88
CA PRO A 85 -6.76 -0.85 6.01
C PRO A 85 -6.91 0.61 5.62
N LYS A 86 -6.11 1.46 6.25
CA LYS A 86 -5.92 2.84 5.88
C LYS A 86 -4.56 2.99 5.20
N MET A 87 -4.36 4.08 4.50
CA MET A 87 -3.14 4.29 3.74
C MET A 87 -2.58 5.68 3.99
N ASN A 88 -1.24 5.74 4.02
CA ASN A 88 -0.52 6.99 4.10
C ASN A 88 0.57 6.97 3.03
N LEU A 89 0.49 7.91 2.09
CA LEU A 89 1.44 7.98 1.00
C LEU A 89 2.82 8.45 1.48
N HIS A 90 3.85 8.01 0.77
CA HIS A 90 5.24 8.31 1.13
C HIS A 90 5.55 9.80 1.10
N ALA A 91 5.00 10.51 0.13
CA ALA A 91 5.24 11.92 -0.07
C ALA A 91 3.97 12.65 -0.50
N SER A 92 3.99 13.96 -0.40
CA SER A 92 2.96 14.79 -1.01
C SER A 92 3.28 14.97 -2.49
N TYR A 93 2.27 14.85 -3.31
CA TYR A 93 2.42 14.96 -4.75
C TYR A 93 2.01 16.35 -5.21
N ALA A 94 2.82 16.95 -6.07
CA ALA A 94 2.44 18.18 -6.77
C ALA A 94 1.56 17.80 -7.96
N ILE A 95 0.36 18.34 -8.00
CA ILE A 95 -0.61 18.09 -9.06
C ILE A 95 -1.02 19.45 -9.64
N PHE A 96 -0.74 19.65 -10.91
CA PHE A 96 -1.04 20.90 -11.61
C PHE A 96 -2.10 20.64 -12.66
N GLU A 97 -3.21 21.38 -12.61
CA GLU A 97 -4.30 21.22 -13.55
C GLU A 97 -3.94 21.74 -14.95
N ASP A 98 -3.16 22.81 -15.00
CA ASP A 98 -2.77 23.49 -16.24
C ASP A 98 -1.29 23.29 -16.58
N GLY A 99 -0.69 22.22 -16.05
CA GLY A 99 0.75 21.99 -16.17
C GLY A 99 1.57 22.85 -15.21
N TRP A 100 2.87 22.89 -15.44
CA TRP A 100 3.75 23.73 -14.63
C TRP A 100 3.45 25.20 -14.86
N ALA A 101 3.13 25.84 -13.80
CA ALA A 101 2.94 27.29 -13.84
C ALA A 101 4.29 28.02 -13.81
#